data_8fb7b86155f59dbba0e373e9c282e6cc
#
_entry.id   8fb7b86155f59dbba0e373e9c282e6cc
#
_cell.length_a   1.000
_cell.length_b   1.000
_cell.length_c   1.000
_cell.angle_alpha   90.00
_cell.angle_beta   90.00
_cell.angle_gamma   90.00
#
_symmetry.space_group_name_H-M   'P 1'
#
loop_
_entity.id
_entity.type
_entity.pdbx_description
1 polymer ?
#
loop_
_entity_poly.entity_id
_entity_poly.type
_entity_poly.pdbx_seq_one_letter_code
_entity_poly.pdbx_strand_id
1 'polypeptide(L)'
;MKRYFILIGLLAFNFGLAQDMQTLIEEALANNPEIQKFELQHEIVSEKVNEVNSIPDTEFGFGYFVSEPETRTGAQRFKVSAKQMMPWFGSITARENYVGSLAQAKYEDLVIAKRKLITSVSQSYYNLYAIEAKKSVLMENIELLKTYETLALTYLEVGKASAVTVL
;
A
#
# COMPACT_ATOMS: atom_id res chain seq x y z
N MET A 1 15.43 33.14 34.86
CA MET A 1 15.09 32.72 33.49
C MET A 1 15.52 31.30 33.09
N LYS A 2 16.71 30.81 33.47
CA LYS A 2 17.18 29.44 33.16
C LYS A 2 16.35 28.29 33.79
N ARG A 3 15.66 28.49 34.91
CA ARG A 3 14.84 27.45 35.55
C ARG A 3 13.51 27.17 34.84
N TYR A 4 12.96 28.13 34.10
CA TYR A 4 11.73 27.94 33.34
C TYR A 4 11.96 27.20 32.02
N PHE A 5 13.16 27.29 31.43
CA PHE A 5 13.52 26.54 30.22
C PHE A 5 13.63 25.03 30.47
N ILE A 6 14.08 24.63 31.70
CA ILE A 6 14.15 23.20 32.06
C ILE A 6 12.74 22.62 32.26
N LEU A 7 11.82 23.40 32.81
CA LEU A 7 10.43 22.97 33.02
C LEU A 7 9.65 22.84 31.73
N ILE A 8 9.89 23.71 30.74
CA ILE A 8 9.31 23.61 29.39
C ILE A 8 9.89 22.43 28.61
N GLY A 9 11.19 22.16 28.75
CA GLY A 9 11.84 20.98 28.15
C GLY A 9 11.30 19.66 28.69
N LEU A 10 10.94 19.59 29.99
CA LEU A 10 10.38 18.38 30.60
C LEU A 10 8.91 18.15 30.19
N LEU A 11 8.14 19.23 29.93
CA LEU A 11 6.76 19.12 29.41
C LEU A 11 6.71 18.68 27.96
N ALA A 12 7.70 19.04 27.14
CA ALA A 12 7.76 18.65 25.72
C ALA A 12 8.08 17.14 25.53
N PHE A 13 8.63 16.47 26.54
CA PHE A 13 9.01 15.04 26.45
C PHE A 13 7.85 14.08 26.72
N ASN A 14 6.68 14.57 27.17
CA ASN A 14 5.51 13.73 27.44
C ASN A 14 4.50 13.67 26.27
N PHE A 15 4.82 14.20 25.08
CA PHE A 15 4.08 13.90 23.83
C PHE A 15 4.55 12.55 23.26
N GLY A 16 4.81 11.59 24.13
CA GLY A 16 5.14 10.21 23.79
C GLY A 16 3.88 9.40 23.52
N LEU A 17 3.52 9.29 22.25
CA LEU A 17 3.26 8.01 21.60
C LEU A 17 2.00 7.24 22.04
N ALA A 18 0.86 7.87 22.07
CA ALA A 18 -0.31 7.16 21.59
C ALA A 18 -0.23 7.21 20.06
N GLN A 19 0.41 6.23 19.41
CA GLN A 19 0.30 6.07 17.97
C GLN A 19 -1.17 5.80 17.69
N ASP A 20 -1.85 6.83 17.17
CA ASP A 20 -3.23 6.69 16.76
C ASP A 20 -3.27 5.66 15.62
N MET A 21 -4.26 4.80 15.64
CA MET A 21 -4.51 3.79 14.58
C MET A 21 -4.42 4.42 13.20
N GLN A 22 -4.87 5.65 13.04
CA GLN A 22 -4.85 6.39 11.79
C GLN A 22 -3.42 6.63 11.30
N THR A 23 -2.52 7.03 12.19
CA THR A 23 -1.08 7.23 11.86
C THR A 23 -0.43 5.94 11.39
N LEU A 24 -0.74 4.80 12.03
CA LEU A 24 -0.24 3.48 11.62
C LEU A 24 -0.75 3.07 10.25
N ILE A 25 -2.02 3.37 9.94
CA ILE A 25 -2.61 3.10 8.62
C ILE A 25 -1.91 3.94 7.54
N GLU A 26 -1.70 5.23 7.79
CA GLU A 26 -1.03 6.14 6.85
C GLU A 26 0.41 5.71 6.59
N GLU A 27 1.15 5.36 7.64
CA GLU A 27 2.52 4.84 7.53
C GLU A 27 2.56 3.51 6.75
N ALA A 28 1.62 2.60 7.03
CA ALA A 28 1.52 1.34 6.31
C ALA A 28 1.20 1.54 4.84
N LEU A 29 0.27 2.45 4.49
CA LEU A 29 -0.08 2.76 3.10
C LEU A 29 1.08 3.40 2.34
N ALA A 30 1.85 4.28 2.99
CA ALA A 30 2.98 4.96 2.36
C ALA A 30 4.18 4.04 2.09
N ASN A 31 4.43 3.07 2.98
CA ASN A 31 5.64 2.25 2.95
C ASN A 31 5.43 0.81 2.47
N ASN A 32 4.20 0.40 2.16
CA ASN A 32 3.93 -0.98 1.76
C ASN A 32 4.33 -1.25 0.30
N PRO A 33 5.28 -2.18 0.04
CA PRO A 33 5.73 -2.48 -1.32
C PRO A 33 4.63 -3.05 -2.22
N GLU A 34 3.63 -3.73 -1.64
CA GLU A 34 2.51 -4.27 -2.41
C GLU A 34 1.62 -3.14 -2.95
N ILE A 35 1.37 -2.10 -2.16
CA ILE A 35 0.64 -0.91 -2.61
C ILE A 35 1.41 -0.20 -3.71
N GLN A 36 2.72 0.03 -3.54
CA GLN A 36 3.58 0.64 -4.55
C GLN A 36 3.57 -0.16 -5.87
N LYS A 37 3.58 -1.49 -5.79
CA LYS A 37 3.44 -2.36 -6.96
C LYS A 37 2.12 -2.11 -7.71
N PHE A 38 0.99 -2.04 -7.01
CA PHE A 38 -0.30 -1.78 -7.64
C PHE A 38 -0.40 -0.35 -8.21
N GLU A 39 0.21 0.64 -7.56
CA GLU A 39 0.30 2.01 -8.07
C GLU A 39 1.07 2.05 -9.38
N LEU A 40 2.25 1.42 -9.44
CA LEU A 40 3.05 1.33 -10.66
C LEU A 40 2.32 0.55 -11.78
N GLN A 41 1.59 -0.52 -11.45
CA GLN A 41 0.80 -1.25 -12.43
C GLN A 41 -0.32 -0.41 -13.04
N HIS A 42 -0.99 0.40 -12.23
CA HIS A 42 -1.99 1.35 -12.70
C HIS A 42 -1.35 2.43 -13.59
N GLU A 43 -0.22 3.01 -13.17
CA GLU A 43 0.52 4.03 -13.91
C GLU A 43 0.97 3.52 -15.28
N ILE A 44 1.55 2.32 -15.36
CA ILE A 44 1.96 1.69 -16.63
C ILE A 44 0.80 1.57 -17.60
N VAL A 45 -0.39 1.15 -17.13
CA VAL A 45 -1.55 1.00 -18.02
C VAL A 45 -2.16 2.36 -18.38
N SER A 46 -2.10 3.33 -17.46
CA SER A 46 -2.54 4.71 -17.74
C SER A 46 -1.69 5.39 -18.80
N GLU A 47 -0.36 5.19 -18.76
CA GLU A 47 0.53 5.72 -19.81
C GLU A 47 0.29 5.07 -21.17
N LYS A 48 -0.15 3.82 -21.24
CA LYS A 48 -0.54 3.18 -22.51
C LYS A 48 -1.71 3.86 -23.20
N VAL A 49 -2.56 4.59 -22.49
CA VAL A 49 -3.63 5.39 -23.11
C VAL A 49 -3.03 6.45 -24.02
N ASN A 50 -1.97 7.12 -23.57
CA ASN A 50 -1.26 8.12 -24.36
C ASN A 50 -0.58 7.51 -25.59
N GLU A 51 0.02 6.32 -25.44
CA GLU A 51 0.66 5.58 -26.53
C GLU A 51 -0.35 5.21 -27.64
N VAL A 52 -1.50 4.66 -27.29
CA VAL A 52 -2.49 4.19 -28.27
C VAL A 52 -3.28 5.32 -28.93
N ASN A 53 -3.25 6.52 -28.37
CA ASN A 53 -3.88 7.72 -28.92
C ASN A 53 -3.01 8.40 -30.01
N SER A 54 -1.84 7.85 -30.32
CA SER A 54 -0.94 8.36 -31.37
C SER A 54 -1.21 7.73 -32.73
N ILE A 55 -0.91 8.50 -33.77
CA ILE A 55 -0.87 7.96 -35.14
C ILE A 55 0.40 7.09 -35.26
N PRO A 56 0.33 5.90 -35.90
CA PRO A 56 1.49 5.07 -36.15
C PRO A 56 2.64 5.82 -36.84
N ASP A 57 3.87 5.40 -36.58
CA ASP A 57 5.06 6.04 -37.13
C ASP A 57 5.10 6.05 -38.63
N THR A 58 5.68 7.10 -39.21
CA THR A 58 5.93 7.20 -40.64
C THR A 58 7.21 6.45 -40.99
N GLU A 59 7.11 5.44 -41.86
CA GLU A 59 8.26 4.69 -42.35
C GLU A 59 8.87 5.40 -43.55
N PHE A 60 10.15 5.76 -43.47
CA PHE A 60 10.94 6.27 -44.60
C PHE A 60 11.86 5.17 -45.11
N GLY A 61 11.74 4.83 -46.40
CA GLY A 61 12.60 3.85 -47.04
C GLY A 61 13.47 4.49 -48.10
N PHE A 62 14.76 4.14 -48.12
CA PHE A 62 15.70 4.46 -49.18
C PHE A 62 16.28 3.16 -49.72
N GLY A 63 16.22 3.01 -51.06
CA GLY A 63 16.76 1.85 -51.78
C GLY A 63 17.67 2.32 -52.91
N TYR A 64 18.87 1.72 -52.99
CA TYR A 64 19.75 1.86 -54.13
C TYR A 64 19.86 0.52 -54.87
N PHE A 65 19.62 0.52 -56.18
CA PHE A 65 19.66 -0.66 -57.02
C PHE A 65 21.03 -0.86 -57.62
N VAL A 66 21.76 -1.90 -57.23
CA VAL A 66 23.04 -2.28 -57.79
C VAL A 66 22.84 -2.80 -59.26
N SER A 67 21.78 -3.51 -59.52
CA SER A 67 21.30 -3.90 -60.84
C SER A 67 20.07 -3.04 -61.15
N GLU A 68 20.18 -2.21 -62.16
CA GLU A 68 19.15 -1.22 -62.49
C GLU A 68 17.92 -1.93 -63.14
N PRO A 69 16.77 -2.05 -62.44
CA PRO A 69 15.58 -2.56 -63.04
C PRO A 69 15.00 -1.56 -64.08
N GLU A 70 14.64 -2.05 -65.24
CA GLU A 70 13.96 -1.22 -66.21
C GLU A 70 12.52 -0.94 -65.76
N THR A 71 12.16 0.33 -65.79
CA THR A 71 10.79 0.78 -65.59
C THR A 71 10.24 1.44 -66.87
N ARG A 72 8.93 1.68 -66.93
CA ARG A 72 8.29 2.33 -68.07
C ARG A 72 8.90 3.71 -68.42
N THR A 73 9.56 4.35 -67.45
CA THR A 73 10.19 5.67 -67.60
C THR A 73 11.72 5.63 -67.67
N GLY A 74 12.34 4.43 -67.75
CA GLY A 74 13.79 4.21 -67.80
C GLY A 74 14.34 3.42 -66.63
N ALA A 75 15.68 3.24 -66.59
CA ALA A 75 16.35 2.46 -65.56
C ALA A 75 16.29 3.17 -64.21
N GLN A 76 15.90 2.44 -63.17
CA GLN A 76 15.75 2.96 -61.82
C GLN A 76 17.00 2.68 -60.97
N ARG A 77 17.69 3.76 -60.53
CA ARG A 77 18.88 3.65 -59.67
C ARG A 77 18.61 3.77 -58.21
N PHE A 78 17.66 4.60 -57.82
CA PHE A 78 17.28 4.76 -56.43
C PHE A 78 15.79 4.90 -56.26
N LYS A 79 15.33 4.54 -55.03
CA LYS A 79 13.94 4.65 -54.62
C LYS A 79 13.89 5.34 -53.27
N VAL A 80 13.09 6.37 -53.17
CA VAL A 80 12.69 6.96 -51.90
C VAL A 80 11.23 6.70 -51.69
N SER A 81 10.85 6.23 -50.53
CA SER A 81 9.45 5.99 -50.17
C SER A 81 9.15 6.51 -48.79
N ALA A 82 7.97 7.08 -48.60
CA ALA A 82 7.38 7.40 -47.33
C ALA A 82 6.06 6.64 -47.23
N LYS A 83 5.88 5.88 -46.15
CA LYS A 83 4.67 5.09 -45.93
C LYS A 83 4.11 5.49 -44.57
N GLN A 84 2.84 5.91 -44.57
CA GLN A 84 2.08 6.26 -43.37
C GLN A 84 0.87 5.35 -43.26
N MET A 85 0.73 4.63 -42.18
CA MET A 85 -0.47 3.88 -41.88
C MET A 85 -1.51 4.84 -41.26
N MET A 86 -2.64 5.01 -41.91
CA MET A 86 -3.77 5.80 -41.40
C MET A 86 -4.80 4.85 -40.81
N PRO A 87 -5.03 4.88 -39.46
CA PRO A 87 -6.09 4.09 -38.84
C PRO A 87 -7.46 4.50 -39.38
N TRP A 88 -8.37 3.52 -39.50
CA TRP A 88 -9.76 3.81 -39.87
C TRP A 88 -10.44 4.69 -38.81
N PHE A 89 -11.43 5.47 -39.26
CA PHE A 89 -12.19 6.37 -38.37
C PHE A 89 -12.74 5.62 -37.16
N GLY A 90 -12.51 6.20 -35.93
CA GLY A 90 -12.95 5.60 -34.69
C GLY A 90 -12.03 4.51 -34.10
N SER A 91 -11.04 3.99 -34.86
CA SER A 91 -10.12 2.94 -34.35
C SER A 91 -9.25 3.41 -33.21
N ILE A 92 -8.76 4.66 -33.25
CA ILE A 92 -7.96 5.26 -32.21
C ILE A 92 -8.82 5.40 -30.93
N THR A 93 -10.00 6.00 -31.06
CA THR A 93 -10.93 6.18 -29.91
C THR A 93 -11.36 4.85 -29.30
N ALA A 94 -11.59 3.82 -30.14
CA ALA A 94 -11.93 2.49 -29.64
C ALA A 94 -10.77 1.85 -28.84
N ARG A 95 -9.52 2.02 -29.29
CA ARG A 95 -8.33 1.57 -28.56
C ARG A 95 -8.13 2.33 -27.26
N GLU A 96 -8.29 3.66 -27.29
CA GLU A 96 -8.21 4.52 -26.12
C GLU A 96 -9.24 4.09 -25.05
N ASN A 97 -10.50 3.90 -25.44
CA ASN A 97 -11.56 3.44 -24.55
C ASN A 97 -11.28 2.05 -23.97
N TYR A 98 -10.73 1.14 -24.78
CA TYR A 98 -10.34 -0.19 -24.30
C TYR A 98 -9.22 -0.11 -23.26
N VAL A 99 -8.12 0.61 -23.56
CA VAL A 99 -7.00 0.73 -22.65
C VAL A 99 -7.38 1.55 -21.41
N GLY A 100 -8.22 2.59 -21.56
CA GLY A 100 -8.78 3.34 -20.45
C GLY A 100 -9.61 2.45 -19.50
N SER A 101 -10.40 1.52 -20.04
CA SER A 101 -11.13 0.55 -19.21
C SER A 101 -10.20 -0.42 -18.47
N LEU A 102 -9.06 -0.81 -19.08
CA LEU A 102 -8.04 -1.61 -18.40
C LEU A 102 -7.34 -0.82 -17.31
N ALA A 103 -7.06 0.47 -17.53
CA ALA A 103 -6.49 1.35 -16.50
C ALA A 103 -7.44 1.49 -15.30
N GLN A 104 -8.75 1.64 -15.56
CA GLN A 104 -9.76 1.66 -14.52
C GLN A 104 -9.81 0.35 -13.73
N ALA A 105 -9.73 -0.80 -14.39
CA ALA A 105 -9.67 -2.09 -13.70
C ALA A 105 -8.43 -2.21 -12.80
N LYS A 106 -7.27 -1.71 -13.25
CA LYS A 106 -6.05 -1.67 -12.42
C LYS A 106 -6.15 -0.70 -11.24
N TYR A 107 -6.87 0.40 -11.40
CA TYR A 107 -7.18 1.30 -10.30
C TYR A 107 -8.06 0.61 -9.23
N GLU A 108 -9.07 -0.17 -9.65
CA GLU A 108 -9.88 -0.94 -8.68
C GLU A 108 -9.07 -2.00 -7.94
N ASP A 109 -8.11 -2.68 -8.62
CA ASP A 109 -7.17 -3.60 -7.97
C ASP A 109 -6.37 -2.87 -6.86
N LEU A 110 -5.88 -1.65 -7.12
CA LEU A 110 -5.20 -0.81 -6.14
C LEU A 110 -6.11 -0.44 -4.96
N VAL A 111 -7.34 -0.04 -5.23
CA VAL A 111 -8.33 0.31 -4.17
C VAL A 111 -8.61 -0.90 -3.28
N ILE A 112 -8.77 -2.09 -3.87
CA ILE A 112 -8.96 -3.34 -3.12
C ILE A 112 -7.74 -3.64 -2.23
N ALA A 113 -6.52 -3.51 -2.77
CA ALA A 113 -5.29 -3.73 -2.01
C ALA A 113 -5.16 -2.75 -0.83
N LYS A 114 -5.44 -1.45 -1.05
CA LYS A 114 -5.44 -0.44 0.02
C LYS A 114 -6.46 -0.78 1.12
N ARG A 115 -7.69 -1.14 0.76
CA ARG A 115 -8.73 -1.53 1.74
C ARG A 115 -8.34 -2.77 2.54
N LYS A 116 -7.75 -3.76 1.88
CA LYS A 116 -7.28 -4.98 2.54
C LYS A 116 -6.18 -4.69 3.56
N LEU A 117 -5.22 -3.83 3.21
CA LEU A 117 -4.16 -3.40 4.11
C LEU A 117 -4.73 -2.65 5.32
N ILE A 118 -5.63 -1.68 5.11
CA ILE A 118 -6.32 -0.93 6.18
C ILE A 118 -7.01 -1.89 7.14
N THR A 119 -7.76 -2.86 6.62
CA THR A 119 -8.46 -3.85 7.43
C THR A 119 -7.49 -4.69 8.26
N SER A 120 -6.38 -5.13 7.65
CA SER A 120 -5.36 -5.95 8.34
C SER A 120 -4.68 -5.18 9.48
N VAL A 121 -4.30 -3.91 9.24
CA VAL A 121 -3.70 -3.04 10.27
C VAL A 121 -4.70 -2.79 11.40
N SER A 122 -5.95 -2.45 11.08
CA SER A 122 -7.00 -2.20 12.07
C SER A 122 -7.27 -3.44 12.92
N GLN A 123 -7.35 -4.62 12.31
CA GLN A 123 -7.55 -5.87 13.02
C GLN A 123 -6.41 -6.19 13.98
N SER A 124 -5.16 -5.97 13.53
CA SER A 124 -3.97 -6.17 14.37
C SER A 124 -3.95 -5.21 15.55
N TYR A 125 -4.31 -3.95 15.33
CA TYR A 125 -4.40 -2.93 16.36
C TYR A 125 -5.44 -3.29 17.44
N TYR A 126 -6.66 -3.67 17.04
CA TYR A 126 -7.69 -4.06 18.00
C TYR A 126 -7.39 -5.38 18.70
N ASN A 127 -6.71 -6.32 18.05
CA ASN A 127 -6.25 -7.54 18.71
C ASN A 127 -5.22 -7.20 19.82
N LEU A 128 -4.28 -6.30 19.55
CA LEU A 128 -3.31 -5.86 20.56
C LEU A 128 -3.99 -5.16 21.72
N TYR A 129 -4.94 -4.27 21.44
CA TYR A 129 -5.75 -3.59 22.45
C TYR A 129 -6.52 -4.56 23.34
N ALA A 130 -7.14 -5.58 22.74
CA ALA A 130 -7.87 -6.61 23.47
C ALA A 130 -6.95 -7.47 24.35
N ILE A 131 -5.73 -7.77 23.89
CA ILE A 131 -4.72 -8.49 24.69
C ILE A 131 -4.28 -7.65 25.90
N GLU A 132 -4.07 -6.37 25.70
CA GLU A 132 -3.66 -5.47 26.77
C GLU A 132 -4.75 -5.31 27.83
N ALA A 133 -6.01 -5.17 27.41
CA ALA A 133 -7.14 -5.17 28.32
C ALA A 133 -7.27 -6.47 29.12
N LYS A 134 -7.10 -7.63 28.46
CA LYS A 134 -7.09 -8.94 29.15
C LYS A 134 -5.95 -9.04 30.17
N LYS A 135 -4.75 -8.54 29.82
CA LYS A 135 -3.60 -8.51 30.71
C LYS A 135 -3.90 -7.70 31.96
N SER A 136 -4.52 -6.53 31.82
CA SER A 136 -4.92 -5.68 32.96
C SER A 136 -5.85 -6.45 33.93
N VAL A 137 -6.91 -7.06 33.39
CA VAL A 137 -7.86 -7.86 34.20
C VAL A 137 -7.16 -9.03 34.89
N LEU A 138 -6.25 -9.72 34.21
CA LEU A 138 -5.49 -10.82 34.82
C LEU A 138 -4.59 -10.33 35.96
N MET A 139 -3.95 -9.17 35.80
CA MET A 139 -3.12 -8.59 36.87
C MET A 139 -3.94 -8.20 38.09
N GLU A 140 -5.14 -7.62 37.91
CA GLU A 140 -6.07 -7.33 39.00
C GLU A 140 -6.52 -8.61 39.71
N ASN A 141 -6.82 -9.67 38.97
CA ASN A 141 -7.18 -10.97 39.55
C ASN A 141 -6.02 -11.59 40.35
N ILE A 142 -4.78 -11.48 39.86
CA ILE A 142 -3.59 -11.96 40.62
C ILE A 142 -3.42 -11.18 41.93
N GLU A 143 -3.65 -9.89 41.91
CA GLU A 143 -3.56 -9.06 43.12
C GLU A 143 -4.66 -9.42 44.14
N LEU A 144 -5.88 -9.66 43.65
CA LEU A 144 -6.99 -10.14 44.45
C LEU A 144 -6.68 -11.50 45.10
N LEU A 145 -6.14 -12.44 44.33
CA LEU A 145 -5.77 -13.77 44.82
C LEU A 145 -4.67 -13.70 45.87
N LYS A 146 -3.66 -12.84 45.71
CA LYS A 146 -2.64 -12.60 46.73
C LYS A 146 -3.23 -12.05 48.03
N THR A 147 -4.25 -11.21 47.91
CA THR A 147 -4.96 -10.70 49.06
C THR A 147 -5.71 -11.84 49.79
N TYR A 148 -6.37 -12.73 49.07
CA TYR A 148 -7.02 -13.90 49.65
C TYR A 148 -6.03 -14.88 50.29
N GLU A 149 -4.89 -15.13 49.63
CA GLU A 149 -3.80 -15.94 50.22
C GLU A 149 -3.32 -15.36 51.55
N THR A 150 -3.05 -14.04 51.60
CA THR A 150 -2.63 -13.37 52.80
C THR A 150 -3.67 -13.49 53.91
N LEU A 151 -4.95 -13.33 53.58
CA LEU A 151 -6.06 -13.47 54.52
C LEU A 151 -6.17 -14.90 55.03
N ALA A 152 -6.08 -15.92 54.14
CA ALA A 152 -6.11 -17.32 54.51
C ALA A 152 -4.94 -17.73 55.42
N LEU A 153 -3.73 -17.24 55.18
CA LEU A 153 -2.58 -17.43 56.03
C LEU A 153 -2.77 -16.81 57.42
N THR A 154 -3.35 -15.64 57.50
CA THR A 154 -3.66 -14.96 58.76
C THR A 154 -4.73 -15.80 59.56
N TYR A 155 -5.74 -16.34 58.92
CA TYR A 155 -6.73 -17.21 59.58
C TYR A 155 -6.11 -18.54 60.02
N LEU A 156 -5.15 -19.09 59.31
CA LEU A 156 -4.42 -20.29 59.72
C LEU A 156 -3.59 -20.02 60.97
N GLU A 157 -2.88 -18.89 61.02
CA GLU A 157 -2.06 -18.50 62.19
C GLU A 157 -2.89 -18.32 63.47
N VAL A 158 -4.11 -17.80 63.34
CA VAL A 158 -5.03 -17.65 64.49
C VAL A 158 -5.89 -18.88 64.77
N GLY A 159 -5.63 -20.00 64.10
CA GLY A 159 -6.33 -21.27 64.31
C GLY A 159 -7.79 -21.31 63.83
N LYS A 160 -8.20 -20.37 62.96
CA LYS A 160 -9.57 -20.26 62.39
C LYS A 160 -9.71 -20.89 61.03
N ALA A 161 -8.65 -21.36 60.39
CA ALA A 161 -8.67 -22.06 59.11
C ALA A 161 -7.76 -23.29 59.13
N SER A 162 -8.00 -24.26 58.23
CA SER A 162 -7.10 -25.40 58.03
C SER A 162 -6.10 -25.13 56.89
N ALA A 163 -4.97 -25.87 56.88
CA ALA A 163 -3.95 -25.73 55.82
C ALA A 163 -4.50 -26.02 54.41
N VAL A 164 -5.58 -26.79 54.27
CA VAL A 164 -6.25 -27.08 52.99
C VAL A 164 -6.93 -25.82 52.42
N THR A 165 -7.24 -24.82 53.22
CA THR A 165 -7.88 -23.57 52.77
C THR A 165 -6.93 -22.60 52.10
N VAL A 166 -5.62 -22.83 52.26
CA VAL A 166 -4.51 -21.97 51.72
C VAL A 166 -3.97 -22.54 50.41
N LEU A 167 -4.24 -23.83 50.11
CA LEU A 167 -3.84 -24.47 48.87
C LEU A 167 -4.88 -24.25 47.76
#